data_a3efa70f80094a7731a9f26497c1ff8d
#
_entry.id   a3efa70f80094a7731a9f26497c1ff8d
#
_cell.length_a   1.000
_cell.length_b   1.000
_cell.length_c   1.000
_cell.angle_alpha   90.00
_cell.angle_beta   90.00
_cell.angle_gamma   90.00
#
_symmetry.space_group_name_H-M   'P 1'
#
loop_
_entity.id
_entity.type
_entity.pdbx_description
1 polymer ?
#
loop_
_entity_poly.entity_id
_entity_poly.type
_entity_poly.pdbx_seq_one_letter_code
_entity_poly.pdbx_strand_id
1 'polypeptide(L)'
;MNYRIFFIIFFTLFLIGCEQNSFKKNIANQEKLSKYKNSGFTLVYDDILKREKKITKRIDNRSLSIFHKNLKENSFVKITNPINQKTIVAEVISNKAQFSDFYNSVITLRIAE
;
A
#
# COMPACT_ATOMS: atom_id res chain seq x y z
N MET A 1 55.62 1.01 12.24
CA MET A 1 54.91 -0.06 12.93
C MET A 1 53.50 0.32 13.40
N ASN A 2 53.22 1.58 13.59
CA ASN A 2 51.90 2.09 14.03
C ASN A 2 50.86 2.24 12.90
N TYR A 3 51.27 2.16 11.62
CA TYR A 3 50.38 2.34 10.49
C TYR A 3 49.40 1.17 10.30
N ARG A 4 49.81 -0.06 10.64
CA ARG A 4 48.96 -1.24 10.46
C ARG A 4 47.82 -1.30 11.48
N ILE A 5 48.08 -0.87 12.70
CA ILE A 5 47.08 -0.83 13.78
C ILE A 5 46.10 0.34 13.52
N PHE A 6 46.58 1.45 13.00
CA PHE A 6 45.75 2.60 12.63
C PHE A 6 44.83 2.29 11.45
N PHE A 7 45.27 1.49 10.50
CA PHE A 7 44.52 1.09 9.33
C PHE A 7 43.39 0.11 9.70
N ILE A 8 43.62 -0.78 10.64
CA ILE A 8 42.64 -1.75 11.12
C ILE A 8 41.55 -1.06 11.93
N ILE A 9 41.91 -0.10 12.77
CA ILE A 9 40.93 0.69 13.57
C ILE A 9 40.08 1.57 12.67
N PHE A 10 40.63 2.14 11.61
CA PHE A 10 39.91 2.96 10.65
C PHE A 10 38.95 2.13 9.80
N PHE A 11 39.31 0.90 9.46
CA PHE A 11 38.47 -0.01 8.68
C PHE A 11 37.28 -0.55 9.49
N THR A 12 37.45 -0.80 10.77
CA THR A 12 36.36 -1.27 11.65
C THR A 12 35.34 -0.16 11.97
N LEU A 13 35.75 1.10 12.03
CA LEU A 13 34.86 2.24 12.21
C LEU A 13 33.96 2.51 10.98
N PHE A 14 34.40 2.11 9.78
CA PHE A 14 33.65 2.33 8.54
C PHE A 14 32.48 1.34 8.36
N LEU A 15 32.57 0.16 8.96
CA LEU A 15 31.54 -0.90 8.84
C LEU A 15 30.33 -0.70 9.74
N ILE A 16 30.44 0.08 10.81
CA ILE A 16 29.35 0.28 11.79
C ILE A 16 28.36 1.36 11.35
N GLY A 17 28.73 2.23 10.40
CA GLY A 17 27.91 3.38 9.98
C GLY A 17 26.79 3.06 8.99
N CYS A 18 26.84 1.94 8.27
CA CYS A 18 25.91 1.66 7.16
C CYS A 18 24.64 0.92 7.56
N GLU A 19 24.60 0.17 8.66
CA GLU A 19 23.45 -0.64 9.03
C GLU A 19 22.34 0.12 9.75
N GLN A 20 22.67 1.22 10.45
CA GLN A 20 21.68 1.94 11.26
C GLN A 20 20.72 2.82 10.43
N ASN A 21 21.13 3.27 9.24
CA ASN A 21 20.29 4.15 8.42
C ASN A 21 19.17 3.42 7.66
N SER A 22 19.38 2.15 7.28
CA SER A 22 18.37 1.35 6.58
C SER A 22 17.26 0.88 7.52
N PHE A 23 17.57 0.62 8.78
CA PHE A 23 16.60 0.17 9.78
C PHE A 23 15.62 1.29 10.19
N LYS A 24 16.11 2.52 10.40
CA LYS A 24 15.27 3.69 10.71
C LYS A 24 14.31 4.06 9.58
N LYS A 25 14.73 3.86 8.32
CA LYS A 25 13.89 4.16 7.16
C LYS A 25 12.72 3.19 7.01
N ASN A 26 12.91 1.91 7.33
CA ASN A 26 11.86 0.90 7.28
C ASN A 26 10.82 1.07 8.39
N ILE A 27 11.23 1.45 9.60
CA ILE A 27 10.32 1.73 10.71
C ILE A 27 9.49 2.98 10.42
N ALA A 28 10.07 4.05 9.88
CA ALA A 28 9.36 5.26 9.52
C ALA A 28 8.32 5.02 8.42
N ASN A 29 8.59 4.15 7.45
CA ASN A 29 7.64 3.77 6.41
C ASN A 29 6.49 2.91 6.95
N GLN A 30 6.74 2.02 7.91
CA GLN A 30 5.70 1.24 8.58
C GLN A 30 4.80 2.12 9.46
N GLU A 31 5.35 3.10 10.16
CA GLU A 31 4.58 4.07 10.93
C GLU A 31 3.69 4.95 10.06
N LYS A 32 4.15 5.37 8.87
CA LYS A 32 3.33 6.12 7.91
C LYS A 32 2.17 5.29 7.37
N LEU A 33 2.35 3.99 7.13
CA LEU A 33 1.31 3.09 6.66
C LEU A 33 0.24 2.82 7.73
N SER A 34 0.60 2.87 9.02
CA SER A 34 -0.32 2.63 10.13
C SER A 34 -1.16 3.85 10.53
N LYS A 35 -0.85 5.06 10.03
CA LYS A 35 -1.54 6.31 10.42
C LYS A 35 -2.86 6.56 9.70
N TYR A 36 -3.04 6.02 8.51
CA TYR A 36 -4.29 6.19 7.77
C TYR A 36 -5.26 5.07 8.08
N LYS A 37 -6.39 5.43 8.64
CA LYS A 37 -7.54 4.53 8.82
C LYS A 37 -8.78 5.21 8.29
N ASN A 38 -9.54 4.50 7.48
CA ASN A 38 -10.82 4.96 7.00
C ASN A 38 -11.79 3.77 6.94
N SER A 39 -13.04 4.04 7.25
CA SER A 39 -14.11 3.06 7.11
C SER A 39 -15.18 3.61 6.18
N GLY A 40 -15.88 2.73 5.51
CA GLY A 40 -16.92 3.12 4.56
C GLY A 40 -17.41 1.93 3.77
N PHE A 41 -18.14 2.23 2.72
CA PHE A 41 -18.66 1.24 1.80
C PHE A 41 -17.76 1.14 0.57
N THR A 42 -17.57 -0.08 0.10
CA THR A 42 -16.82 -0.35 -1.13
C THR A 42 -17.73 -0.94 -2.19
N LEU A 43 -17.44 -0.60 -3.43
CA LEU A 43 -18.12 -1.14 -4.59
C LEU A 43 -17.31 -2.31 -5.15
N VAL A 44 -17.96 -3.43 -5.38
CA VAL A 44 -17.33 -4.57 -6.07
C VAL A 44 -17.40 -4.31 -7.58
N TYR A 45 -16.23 -4.34 -8.23
CA TYR A 45 -16.13 -4.08 -9.65
C TYR A 45 -16.85 -5.15 -10.48
N ASP A 46 -17.59 -4.68 -11.48
CA ASP A 46 -18.21 -5.50 -12.52
C ASP A 46 -18.05 -4.77 -13.86
N ASP A 47 -17.80 -5.50 -14.94
CA ASP A 47 -17.69 -4.94 -16.28
C ASP A 47 -18.96 -4.22 -16.75
N ILE A 48 -20.11 -4.59 -16.23
CA ILE A 48 -21.38 -3.93 -16.47
C ILE A 48 -21.33 -2.48 -15.97
N LEU A 49 -20.74 -2.24 -14.80
CA LEU A 49 -20.58 -0.88 -14.23
C LEU A 49 -19.73 0.00 -15.12
N LYS A 50 -18.71 -0.55 -15.76
CA LYS A 50 -17.88 0.18 -16.72
C LYS A 50 -18.67 0.50 -18.00
N ARG A 51 -19.44 -0.45 -18.53
CA ARG A 51 -20.29 -0.22 -19.71
C ARG A 51 -21.39 0.81 -19.47
N GLU A 52 -21.97 0.84 -18.27
CA GLU A 52 -22.99 1.82 -17.87
C GLU A 52 -22.40 3.16 -17.44
N LYS A 53 -21.09 3.33 -17.55
CA LYS A 53 -20.35 4.56 -17.17
C LYS A 53 -20.44 4.93 -15.69
N LYS A 54 -20.77 3.97 -14.82
CA LYS A 54 -20.77 4.17 -13.37
C LYS A 54 -19.38 4.19 -12.77
N ILE A 55 -18.42 3.55 -13.44
CA ILE A 55 -16.99 3.58 -13.13
C ILE A 55 -16.23 4.00 -14.38
N THR A 56 -15.30 4.94 -14.26
CA THR A 56 -14.56 5.49 -15.40
C THR A 56 -13.37 4.65 -15.84
N LYS A 57 -12.86 3.78 -14.98
CA LYS A 57 -11.69 2.95 -15.24
C LYS A 57 -12.02 1.47 -15.09
N ARG A 58 -11.27 0.65 -15.82
CA ARG A 58 -11.36 -0.80 -15.76
C ARG A 58 -10.31 -1.36 -14.77
N ILE A 59 -10.66 -2.42 -14.06
CA ILE A 59 -9.77 -3.16 -13.17
C ILE A 59 -9.92 -4.67 -13.44
N ASP A 60 -8.81 -5.41 -13.32
CA ASP A 60 -8.85 -6.87 -13.44
C ASP A 60 -9.40 -7.49 -12.16
N ASN A 61 -10.53 -8.19 -12.26
CA ASN A 61 -11.19 -8.87 -11.13
C ASN A 61 -10.37 -9.99 -10.49
N ARG A 62 -9.29 -10.43 -11.13
CA ARG A 62 -8.37 -11.44 -10.60
C ARG A 62 -7.25 -10.84 -9.75
N SER A 63 -7.08 -9.54 -9.80
CA SER A 63 -5.99 -8.85 -9.12
C SER A 63 -6.34 -8.49 -7.67
N LEU A 64 -5.32 -8.26 -6.86
CA LEU A 64 -5.45 -7.67 -5.53
C LEU A 64 -5.22 -6.16 -5.60
N SER A 65 -6.00 -5.51 -6.44
CA SER A 65 -5.91 -4.07 -6.73
C SER A 65 -7.22 -3.39 -6.40
N ILE A 66 -7.14 -2.11 -6.04
CA ILE A 66 -8.31 -1.29 -5.74
C ILE A 66 -8.21 0.09 -6.40
N PHE A 67 -9.37 0.73 -6.55
CA PHE A 67 -9.46 2.18 -6.71
C PHE A 67 -9.82 2.80 -5.36
N HIS A 68 -9.21 3.93 -5.04
CA HIS A 68 -9.53 4.68 -3.84
C HIS A 68 -9.47 6.18 -4.14
N LYS A 69 -10.42 6.95 -3.61
CA LYS A 69 -10.52 8.39 -3.92
C LYS A 69 -9.37 9.22 -3.35
N ASN A 70 -8.85 8.86 -2.18
CA ASN A 70 -7.96 9.70 -1.41
C ASN A 70 -6.55 9.14 -1.21
N LEU A 71 -6.34 7.85 -1.45
CA LEU A 71 -5.04 7.22 -1.24
C LEU A 71 -4.13 7.39 -2.45
N LYS A 72 -2.85 7.50 -2.17
CA LYS A 72 -1.82 7.64 -3.20
C LYS A 72 -1.73 6.38 -4.06
N GLU A 73 -1.61 6.56 -5.39
CA GLU A 73 -1.35 5.48 -6.32
C GLU A 73 -0.07 4.72 -5.97
N ASN A 74 -0.07 3.42 -6.21
CA ASN A 74 1.03 2.50 -5.91
C ASN A 74 1.29 2.30 -4.42
N SER A 75 0.40 2.74 -3.54
CA SER A 75 0.47 2.41 -2.12
C SER A 75 -0.25 1.09 -1.83
N PHE A 76 0.17 0.41 -0.75
CA PHE A 76 -0.48 -0.80 -0.28
C PHE A 76 -1.36 -0.49 0.92
N VAL A 77 -2.51 -1.13 0.98
CA VAL A 77 -3.48 -0.96 2.05
C VAL A 77 -3.92 -2.30 2.61
N LYS A 78 -4.20 -2.32 3.90
CA LYS A 78 -4.83 -3.44 4.57
C LYS A 78 -6.33 -3.20 4.60
N ILE A 79 -7.08 -4.10 3.98
CA ILE A 79 -8.54 -4.05 3.94
C ILE A 79 -9.07 -5.07 4.95
N THR A 80 -9.96 -4.64 5.82
CA THR A 80 -10.57 -5.50 6.82
C THR A 80 -12.09 -5.47 6.68
N ASN A 81 -12.71 -6.65 6.60
CA ASN A 81 -14.15 -6.77 6.67
C ASN A 81 -14.55 -6.87 8.15
N PRO A 82 -15.27 -5.89 8.70
CA PRO A 82 -15.60 -5.89 10.13
C PRO A 82 -16.59 -6.99 10.53
N ILE A 83 -17.34 -7.54 9.59
CA ILE A 83 -18.34 -8.59 9.87
C ILE A 83 -17.66 -9.92 10.18
N ASN A 84 -16.67 -10.32 9.39
CA ASN A 84 -15.97 -11.61 9.54
C ASN A 84 -14.51 -11.46 9.96
N GLN A 85 -14.01 -10.23 10.10
CA GLN A 85 -12.63 -9.87 10.47
C GLN A 85 -11.54 -10.41 9.52
N LYS A 86 -11.91 -10.82 8.33
CA LYS A 86 -10.94 -11.17 7.29
C LYS A 86 -10.21 -9.94 6.79
N THR A 87 -8.91 -10.08 6.58
CA THR A 87 -8.04 -9.02 6.11
C THR A 87 -7.29 -9.44 4.86
N ILE A 88 -7.03 -8.47 3.99
CA ILE A 88 -6.20 -8.67 2.80
C ILE A 88 -5.41 -7.40 2.51
N VAL A 89 -4.22 -7.56 1.95
CA VAL A 89 -3.42 -6.43 1.48
C VAL A 89 -3.63 -6.26 -0.02
N ALA A 90 -3.94 -5.05 -0.44
CA ALA A 90 -4.18 -4.70 -1.83
C ALA A 90 -3.38 -3.46 -2.23
N GLU A 91 -3.15 -3.30 -3.52
CA GLU A 91 -2.46 -2.15 -4.09
C GLU A 91 -3.47 -1.14 -4.63
N VAL A 92 -3.29 0.14 -4.32
CA VAL A 92 -4.05 1.23 -4.91
C VAL A 92 -3.48 1.52 -6.30
N ILE A 93 -4.21 1.13 -7.34
CA ILE A 93 -3.75 1.34 -8.73
C ILE A 93 -4.23 2.64 -9.33
N SER A 94 -5.27 3.27 -8.76
CA SER A 94 -5.73 4.59 -9.20
C SER A 94 -6.47 5.31 -8.09
N ASN A 95 -6.22 6.61 -7.99
CA ASN A 95 -7.02 7.56 -7.19
C ASN A 95 -7.80 8.54 -8.07
N LYS A 96 -7.78 8.34 -9.38
CA LYS A 96 -8.46 9.19 -10.38
C LYS A 96 -9.71 8.55 -10.98
N ALA A 97 -9.97 7.27 -10.69
CA ALA A 97 -11.19 6.62 -11.11
C ALA A 97 -12.40 7.29 -10.46
N GLN A 98 -13.41 7.58 -11.25
CA GLN A 98 -14.64 8.20 -10.79
C GLN A 98 -15.73 7.15 -10.61
N PHE A 99 -16.43 7.23 -9.50
CA PHE A 99 -17.54 6.37 -9.14
C PHE A 99 -18.41 7.10 -8.11
N SER A 100 -19.54 6.52 -7.71
CA SER A 100 -20.48 7.14 -6.79
C SER A 100 -19.81 7.58 -5.48
N ASP A 101 -20.17 8.76 -4.97
CA ASP A 101 -19.65 9.31 -3.71
C ASP A 101 -20.06 8.51 -2.47
N PHE A 102 -21.05 7.64 -2.59
CA PHE A 102 -21.43 6.72 -1.53
C PHE A 102 -20.30 5.74 -1.17
N TYR A 103 -19.47 5.38 -2.12
CA TYR A 103 -18.34 4.46 -1.94
C TYR A 103 -17.04 5.22 -1.77
N ASN A 104 -16.15 4.74 -0.90
CA ASN A 104 -14.80 5.27 -0.76
C ASN A 104 -13.80 4.56 -1.67
N SER A 105 -14.14 3.37 -2.13
CA SER A 105 -13.24 2.52 -2.90
C SER A 105 -14.00 1.59 -3.83
N VAL A 106 -13.29 1.04 -4.80
CA VAL A 106 -13.74 -0.05 -5.65
C VAL A 106 -12.77 -1.22 -5.48
N ILE A 107 -13.27 -2.37 -5.13
CA ILE A 107 -12.49 -3.60 -4.96
C ILE A 107 -12.79 -4.60 -6.07
N THR A 108 -11.86 -5.51 -6.29
CA THR A 108 -12.04 -6.61 -7.23
C THR A 108 -12.89 -7.73 -6.63
N LEU A 109 -13.43 -8.56 -7.47
CA LEU A 109 -14.17 -9.75 -7.04
C LEU A 109 -13.28 -10.68 -6.20
N ARG A 110 -12.01 -10.81 -6.54
CA ARG A 110 -11.03 -11.60 -5.78
C ARG A 110 -10.88 -11.10 -4.33
N ILE A 111 -10.90 -9.80 -4.11
CA ILE A 111 -10.84 -9.22 -2.77
C ILE A 111 -12.15 -9.47 -2.01
N ALA A 112 -13.29 -9.40 -2.70
CA ALA A 112 -14.61 -9.57 -2.10
C ALA A 112 -14.87 -11.04 -1.67
N GLU A 113 -14.17 -11.97 -2.27
CA GLU A 113 -14.23 -13.39 -1.88
C GLU A 113 -13.37 -13.65 -0.63
#